data_ba4be5e9e941b1b200cadb7b05500426
#
_entry.id   ba4be5e9e941b1b200cadb7b05500426
#
_cell.length_a   1.000
_cell.length_b   1.000
_cell.length_c   1.000
_cell.angle_alpha   90.00
_cell.angle_beta   90.00
_cell.angle_gamma   90.00
#
_symmetry.space_group_name_H-M   'P 1'
#
loop_
_entity.id
_entity.type
_entity.pdbx_description
1 polymer ?
#
loop_
_entity_poly.entity_id
_entity_poly.type
_entity_poly.pdbx_seq_one_letter_code
_entity_poly.pdbx_strand_id
1 'polypeptide(L)'
;MKFKNMNHLLARTKGKKGKLYKVLSKQDIYNLPDDLDSTVVFDSDYKLEDDEWFAIANFSKEEYCLDFLKNKFVSAEYVQIPKSEFTKMEFLCAYQSGVFYFQKVTSSQIIRRKYFSISDDPVLKDQEPIVIINSMPDAIYVKDNDTLYFKKLTSITTIFKGIYKLYKEATQEETEEFLENDFINLSDDYSADSVKKANRKRIAMAMETLQKFSPKEKKSIFRYIREYCEDLV
;
A
#
# COMPACT_ATOMS: atom_id res chain seq x y z
N MET A 1 30.47 22.94 5.61
CA MET A 1 29.03 23.22 5.36
C MET A 1 28.26 21.95 5.62
N LYS A 2 27.51 21.84 6.73
CA LYS A 2 26.60 20.70 6.95
C LYS A 2 25.44 20.89 5.98
N PHE A 3 25.33 20.05 4.96
CA PHE A 3 24.10 19.95 4.17
C PHE A 3 22.99 19.54 5.14
N LYS A 4 22.12 20.46 5.45
CA LYS A 4 20.89 20.19 6.18
C LYS A 4 20.10 19.22 5.30
N ASN A 5 20.03 17.94 5.68
CA ASN A 5 19.19 16.95 5.00
C ASN A 5 17.77 17.51 5.00
N MET A 6 17.33 17.95 3.82
CA MET A 6 16.00 18.49 3.69
C MET A 6 15.04 17.29 3.56
N ASN A 7 14.18 17.13 4.53
CA ASN A 7 13.13 16.12 4.52
C ASN A 7 12.03 16.49 3.52
N HIS A 8 11.53 15.51 2.80
CA HIS A 8 10.54 15.70 1.75
C HIS A 8 9.45 14.64 1.83
N LEU A 9 8.20 15.05 1.67
CA LEU A 9 7.10 14.16 1.39
C LEU A 9 6.79 14.20 -0.10
N LEU A 10 6.82 13.04 -0.74
CA LEU A 10 6.46 12.83 -2.13
C LEU A 10 5.15 12.06 -2.22
N ALA A 11 4.42 12.24 -3.31
CA ALA A 11 3.25 11.44 -3.66
C ALA A 11 3.42 10.83 -5.06
N ARG A 12 3.15 9.54 -5.18
CA ARG A 12 3.03 8.85 -6.46
C ARG A 12 1.58 8.87 -6.92
N THR A 13 1.33 9.23 -8.16
CA THR A 13 -0.01 9.18 -8.75
C THR A 13 -0.27 7.87 -9.49
N LYS A 14 -1.54 7.45 -9.58
CA LYS A 14 -1.99 6.24 -10.27
C LYS A 14 -1.72 6.29 -11.77
N GLY A 15 -1.65 5.12 -12.40
CA GLY A 15 -1.59 4.92 -13.84
C GLY A 15 -0.21 4.53 -14.37
N LYS A 16 -0.17 4.06 -15.63
CA LYS A 16 1.07 3.60 -16.31
C LYS A 16 2.15 4.68 -16.37
N LYS A 17 1.74 5.96 -16.49
CA LYS A 17 2.62 7.15 -16.51
C LYS A 17 2.59 7.90 -15.17
N GLY A 18 2.20 7.23 -14.08
CA GLY A 18 2.15 7.87 -12.78
C GLY A 18 3.49 8.52 -12.42
N LYS A 19 3.44 9.75 -11.94
CA LYS A 19 4.63 10.55 -11.58
C LYS A 19 4.77 10.67 -10.08
N LEU A 20 6.01 10.89 -9.64
CA LEU A 20 6.30 11.33 -8.29
C LEU A 20 6.29 12.86 -8.25
N TYR A 21 5.55 13.39 -7.30
CA TYR A 21 5.42 14.83 -7.05
C TYR A 21 5.85 15.16 -5.64
N LYS A 22 6.36 16.35 -5.44
CA LYS A 22 6.64 16.90 -4.11
C LYS A 22 5.34 17.41 -3.49
N VAL A 23 5.08 17.04 -2.24
CA VAL A 23 3.92 17.49 -1.47
C VAL A 23 4.35 18.51 -0.42
N LEU A 24 5.28 18.12 0.45
CA LEU A 24 5.79 18.95 1.54
C LEU A 24 7.32 18.87 1.58
N SER A 25 7.93 19.85 2.23
CA SER A 25 9.37 19.89 2.47
C SER A 25 9.67 20.47 3.85
N LYS A 26 10.82 20.10 4.40
CA LYS A 26 11.33 20.60 5.69
C LYS A 26 10.49 20.20 6.91
N GLN A 27 9.76 19.10 6.81
CA GLN A 27 8.98 18.54 7.91
C GLN A 27 9.32 17.06 8.08
N ASP A 28 9.39 16.63 9.33
CA ASP A 28 9.48 15.21 9.69
C ASP A 28 8.07 14.65 9.71
N ILE A 29 7.86 13.55 9.01
CA ILE A 29 6.56 12.89 8.88
C ILE A 29 6.51 11.65 9.78
N TYR A 30 7.60 10.89 9.83
CA TYR A 30 7.70 9.65 10.59
C TYR A 30 8.92 9.69 11.51
N ASN A 31 8.83 8.95 12.60
CA ASN A 31 9.99 8.55 13.39
C ASN A 31 10.40 7.14 13.00
N LEU A 32 11.69 6.84 13.10
CA LEU A 32 12.16 5.48 12.94
C LEU A 32 11.62 4.65 14.13
N PRO A 33 10.95 3.53 13.90
CA PRO A 33 10.46 2.68 14.98
C PRO A 33 11.61 2.14 15.83
N ASP A 34 11.44 2.11 17.15
CA ASP A 34 12.44 1.60 18.08
C ASP A 34 12.63 0.08 17.95
N ASP A 35 11.61 -0.63 17.46
CA ASP A 35 11.59 -2.09 17.24
C ASP A 35 12.15 -2.52 15.87
N LEU A 36 12.70 -1.60 15.07
CA LEU A 36 13.24 -1.93 13.74
C LEU A 36 14.47 -2.86 13.77
N ASP A 37 15.07 -3.04 14.93
CA ASP A 37 16.17 -3.99 15.14
C ASP A 37 15.67 -5.44 15.29
N SER A 38 14.39 -5.64 15.65
CA SER A 38 13.74 -6.95 15.72
C SER A 38 13.24 -7.39 14.36
N THR A 39 14.16 -7.96 13.54
CA THR A 39 13.83 -8.30 12.15
C THR A 39 13.91 -9.77 11.86
N VAL A 40 12.99 -10.24 11.00
CA VAL A 40 12.93 -11.60 10.48
C VAL A 40 13.06 -11.53 8.96
N VAL A 41 13.82 -12.43 8.38
CA VAL A 41 13.86 -12.59 6.91
C VAL A 41 12.45 -12.94 6.45
N PHE A 42 11.99 -12.32 5.37
CA PHE A 42 10.63 -12.55 4.88
C PHE A 42 10.40 -14.03 4.59
N ASP A 43 9.41 -14.59 5.25
CA ASP A 43 8.81 -15.89 5.01
C ASP A 43 7.29 -15.74 4.97
N SER A 44 6.65 -16.26 3.91
CA SER A 44 5.20 -16.16 3.71
C SER A 44 4.38 -16.91 4.77
N ASP A 45 4.95 -17.90 5.41
CA ASP A 45 4.28 -18.75 6.40
C ASP A 45 4.57 -18.31 7.85
N TYR A 46 5.50 -17.38 8.03
CA TYR A 46 5.83 -16.84 9.35
C TYR A 46 4.84 -15.73 9.74
N LYS A 47 4.30 -15.85 10.96
CA LYS A 47 3.46 -14.82 11.58
C LYS A 47 4.32 -13.97 12.51
N LEU A 48 4.50 -12.69 12.16
CA LEU A 48 5.24 -11.74 12.99
C LEU A 48 4.60 -11.57 14.38
N GLU A 49 5.43 -11.44 15.39
CA GLU A 49 5.05 -10.86 16.67
C GLU A 49 4.82 -9.34 16.52
N ASP A 50 4.26 -8.71 17.57
CA ASP A 50 3.83 -7.30 17.48
C ASP A 50 5.01 -6.34 17.26
N ASP A 51 6.19 -6.66 17.81
CA ASP A 51 7.44 -5.88 17.74
C ASP A 51 8.38 -6.30 16.60
N GLU A 52 8.01 -7.32 15.81
CA GLU A 52 8.86 -7.80 14.71
C GLU A 52 8.54 -7.11 13.36
N TRP A 53 9.54 -7.10 12.50
CA TRP A 53 9.47 -6.63 11.11
C TRP A 53 10.05 -7.66 10.15
N PHE A 54 9.39 -7.86 9.02
CA PHE A 54 10.03 -8.54 7.90
C PHE A 54 11.08 -7.64 7.29
N ALA A 55 12.23 -8.23 6.92
CA ALA A 55 13.33 -7.56 6.25
C ALA A 55 13.69 -8.24 4.92
N ILE A 56 13.88 -7.44 3.87
CA ILE A 56 14.44 -7.87 2.59
C ILE A 56 15.74 -7.10 2.38
N ALA A 57 16.87 -7.77 2.57
CA ALA A 57 18.19 -7.21 2.34
C ALA A 57 18.55 -7.12 0.85
N ASN A 58 19.48 -6.25 0.49
CA ASN A 58 19.89 -5.97 -0.89
C ASN A 58 18.72 -5.57 -1.80
N PHE A 59 17.78 -4.84 -1.23
CA PHE A 59 16.49 -4.52 -1.89
C PHE A 59 16.67 -3.75 -3.20
N SER A 60 17.72 -2.94 -3.34
CA SER A 60 18.02 -2.21 -4.58
C SER A 60 18.28 -3.12 -5.79
N LYS A 61 18.64 -4.39 -5.57
CA LYS A 61 18.88 -5.39 -6.62
C LYS A 61 17.60 -6.07 -7.09
N GLU A 62 16.51 -5.95 -6.34
CA GLU A 62 15.25 -6.57 -6.66
C GLU A 62 14.57 -5.91 -7.85
N GLU A 63 13.93 -6.70 -8.71
CA GLU A 63 13.23 -6.21 -9.90
C GLU A 63 12.04 -5.30 -9.59
N TYR A 64 11.41 -5.48 -8.42
CA TYR A 64 10.29 -4.68 -7.92
C TYR A 64 10.73 -3.46 -7.09
N CYS A 65 12.03 -3.25 -6.91
CA CYS A 65 12.54 -2.03 -6.31
C CYS A 65 12.28 -0.82 -7.22
N LEU A 66 11.82 0.28 -6.62
CA LEU A 66 11.53 1.50 -7.34
C LEU A 66 12.83 2.17 -7.83
N ASP A 67 12.86 2.63 -9.08
CA ASP A 67 14.07 3.18 -9.71
C ASP A 67 14.69 4.34 -8.93
N PHE A 68 13.87 5.20 -8.32
CA PHE A 68 14.39 6.32 -7.53
C PHE A 68 15.09 5.91 -6.23
N LEU A 69 14.88 4.69 -5.72
CA LEU A 69 15.58 4.15 -4.56
C LEU A 69 16.98 3.66 -4.95
N LYS A 70 17.13 3.15 -6.18
CA LYS A 70 18.41 2.66 -6.72
C LYS A 70 19.42 3.79 -6.90
N ASN A 71 18.92 5.01 -7.13
CA ASN A 71 19.73 6.19 -7.41
C ASN A 71 19.90 7.11 -6.19
N LYS A 72 20.78 8.12 -6.32
CA LYS A 72 20.86 9.19 -5.33
C LYS A 72 19.60 10.03 -5.38
N PHE A 73 18.98 10.25 -4.22
CA PHE A 73 17.80 11.09 -4.14
C PHE A 73 18.15 12.56 -4.42
N VAL A 74 17.51 13.17 -5.41
CA VAL A 74 17.69 14.57 -5.80
C VAL A 74 16.33 15.28 -5.77
N SER A 75 16.06 16.03 -4.71
CA SER A 75 14.75 16.67 -4.50
C SER A 75 14.36 17.69 -5.57
N ALA A 76 15.32 18.25 -6.30
CA ALA A 76 15.08 19.21 -7.38
C ALA A 76 14.40 18.58 -8.61
N GLU A 77 14.49 17.27 -8.77
CA GLU A 77 13.87 16.55 -9.90
C GLU A 77 12.34 16.43 -9.77
N TYR A 78 11.80 16.70 -8.57
CA TYR A 78 10.37 16.56 -8.30
C TYR A 78 9.68 17.91 -8.26
N VAL A 79 8.68 18.08 -9.14
CA VAL A 79 7.82 19.27 -9.16
C VAL A 79 6.73 19.17 -8.09
N GLN A 80 6.17 20.32 -7.69
CA GLN A 80 5.07 20.39 -6.73
C GLN A 80 3.82 19.70 -7.29
N ILE A 81 3.09 18.97 -6.46
CA ILE A 81 1.87 18.28 -6.86
C ILE A 81 0.77 19.29 -7.25
N PRO A 82 0.18 19.19 -8.46
CA PRO A 82 -0.97 20.01 -8.83
C PRO A 82 -2.23 19.58 -8.07
N LYS A 83 -3.14 20.53 -7.80
CA LYS A 83 -4.41 20.24 -7.10
C LYS A 83 -5.22 19.12 -7.75
N SER A 84 -5.22 19.02 -9.09
CA SER A 84 -5.93 17.98 -9.85
C SER A 84 -5.39 16.55 -9.63
N GLU A 85 -4.18 16.41 -9.14
CA GLU A 85 -3.53 15.12 -8.94
C GLU A 85 -3.71 14.55 -7.52
N PHE A 86 -4.16 15.36 -6.54
CA PHE A 86 -4.34 14.89 -5.15
C PHE A 86 -5.27 13.68 -5.03
N THR A 87 -6.30 13.61 -5.86
CA THR A 87 -7.27 12.50 -5.83
C THR A 87 -6.79 11.23 -6.51
N LYS A 88 -5.67 11.32 -7.22
CA LYS A 88 -5.06 10.21 -7.95
C LYS A 88 -3.86 9.61 -7.21
N MET A 89 -3.57 10.03 -5.99
CA MET A 89 -2.45 9.48 -5.23
C MET A 89 -2.60 7.98 -5.04
N GLU A 90 -1.51 7.27 -5.26
CA GLU A 90 -1.38 5.81 -5.10
C GLU A 90 -0.68 5.49 -3.77
N PHE A 91 0.42 6.20 -3.51
CA PHE A 91 1.13 6.12 -2.23
C PHE A 91 1.88 7.42 -1.92
N LEU A 92 2.20 7.61 -0.66
CA LEU A 92 3.10 8.63 -0.15
C LEU A 92 4.48 8.00 0.11
N CYS A 93 5.52 8.82 -0.08
CA CYS A 93 6.90 8.47 0.24
C CYS A 93 7.57 9.64 0.95
N ALA A 94 7.85 9.49 2.24
CA ALA A 94 8.63 10.47 2.99
C ALA A 94 10.11 10.10 2.93
N TYR A 95 10.96 11.04 2.53
CA TYR A 95 12.41 10.92 2.59
C TYR A 95 12.94 11.73 3.77
N GLN A 96 13.59 11.09 4.72
CA GLN A 96 14.13 11.70 5.92
C GLN A 96 15.52 11.10 6.21
N SER A 97 16.58 11.90 6.09
CA SER A 97 17.94 11.52 6.51
C SER A 97 18.44 10.16 5.98
N GLY A 98 18.14 9.82 4.73
CA GLY A 98 18.58 8.56 4.12
C GLY A 98 17.57 7.41 4.26
N VAL A 99 16.48 7.62 4.99
CA VAL A 99 15.40 6.67 5.16
C VAL A 99 14.19 7.08 4.33
N PHE A 100 13.55 6.12 3.68
CA PHE A 100 12.32 6.30 2.93
C PHE A 100 11.18 5.57 3.64
N TYR A 101 10.11 6.28 3.94
CA TYR A 101 8.90 5.77 4.59
C TYR A 101 7.76 5.77 3.59
N PHE A 102 7.09 4.66 3.44
CA PHE A 102 6.02 4.49 2.46
C PHE A 102 4.68 4.29 3.13
N GLN A 103 3.65 4.92 2.58
CA GLN A 103 2.27 4.71 2.97
C GLN A 103 1.40 4.59 1.72
N LYS A 104 0.67 3.48 1.60
CA LYS A 104 -0.38 3.32 0.59
C LYS A 104 -1.48 4.34 0.82
N VAL A 105 -1.98 4.96 -0.24
CA VAL A 105 -3.13 5.87 -0.17
C VAL A 105 -4.38 5.17 -0.68
N THR A 106 -5.36 5.03 0.19
CA THR A 106 -6.70 4.51 -0.14
C THR A 106 -7.70 5.66 -0.28
N SER A 107 -8.84 5.40 -0.92
CA SER A 107 -9.90 6.42 -1.05
C SER A 107 -10.44 6.90 0.30
N SER A 108 -10.45 6.05 1.31
CA SER A 108 -10.88 6.38 2.68
C SER A 108 -9.93 7.35 3.40
N GLN A 109 -8.68 7.43 2.98
CA GLN A 109 -7.69 8.37 3.53
C GLN A 109 -7.75 9.75 2.88
N ILE A 110 -8.52 9.91 1.80
CA ILE A 110 -8.74 11.20 1.15
C ILE A 110 -10.11 11.70 1.57
N ILE A 111 -10.14 12.56 2.60
CA ILE A 111 -11.37 13.09 3.17
C ILE A 111 -11.80 14.32 2.38
N ARG A 112 -13.05 14.31 1.91
CA ARG A 112 -13.74 15.44 1.33
C ARG A 112 -15.03 15.66 2.09
N ARG A 113 -15.21 16.84 2.66
CA ARG A 113 -16.41 17.17 3.43
C ARG A 113 -17.02 18.45 2.91
N LYS A 114 -18.35 18.48 2.91
CA LYS A 114 -19.14 19.67 2.78
C LYS A 114 -19.68 20.02 4.15
N TYR A 115 -19.74 21.28 4.48
CA TYR A 115 -20.34 21.76 5.71
C TYR A 115 -21.10 23.06 5.45
N PHE A 116 -22.06 23.35 6.27
CA PHE A 116 -22.74 24.66 6.26
C PHE A 116 -22.51 25.38 7.59
N SER A 117 -22.43 26.70 7.54
CA SER A 117 -22.34 27.49 8.74
C SER A 117 -23.73 27.62 9.39
N ILE A 118 -23.79 27.44 10.72
CA ILE A 118 -25.01 27.74 11.49
C ILE A 118 -25.01 29.25 11.72
N SER A 119 -25.76 30.01 10.91
CA SER A 119 -25.92 31.44 10.95
C SER A 119 -27.30 31.81 10.42
N ASP A 120 -27.70 33.10 10.53
CA ASP A 120 -28.99 33.58 10.01
C ASP A 120 -29.15 33.34 8.50
N ASP A 121 -28.02 33.38 7.77
CA ASP A 121 -27.92 32.98 6.35
C ASP A 121 -26.95 31.80 6.19
N PRO A 122 -27.44 30.55 6.25
CA PRO A 122 -26.59 29.38 6.11
C PRO A 122 -25.92 29.27 4.74
N VAL A 123 -24.59 29.14 4.70
CA VAL A 123 -23.81 29.02 3.47
C VAL A 123 -23.16 27.63 3.42
N LEU A 124 -23.38 26.91 2.31
CA LEU A 124 -22.68 25.66 2.03
C LEU A 124 -21.24 25.96 1.63
N LYS A 125 -20.30 25.29 2.31
CA LYS A 125 -18.86 25.39 2.04
C LYS A 125 -18.27 24.01 1.77
N ASP A 126 -17.38 23.94 0.80
CA ASP A 126 -16.57 22.76 0.52
C ASP A 126 -15.26 22.83 1.30
N GLN A 127 -14.91 21.77 2.02
CA GLN A 127 -13.59 21.63 2.61
C GLN A 127 -12.61 21.18 1.53
N GLU A 128 -11.42 21.78 1.48
CA GLU A 128 -10.33 21.26 0.67
C GLU A 128 -10.02 19.81 1.07
N PRO A 129 -9.70 18.92 0.11
CA PRO A 129 -9.38 17.53 0.42
C PRO A 129 -8.21 17.44 1.41
N ILE A 130 -8.39 16.64 2.46
CA ILE A 130 -7.36 16.32 3.45
C ILE A 130 -6.90 14.91 3.20
N VAL A 131 -5.57 14.67 3.23
CA VAL A 131 -4.98 13.34 3.15
C VAL A 131 -4.50 12.93 4.53
N ILE A 132 -4.98 11.79 5.02
CA ILE A 132 -4.57 11.24 6.31
C ILE A 132 -3.20 10.58 6.15
N ILE A 133 -2.27 10.96 7.01
CA ILE A 133 -1.00 10.29 7.20
C ILE A 133 -1.12 9.39 8.43
N ASN A 134 -0.84 8.10 8.27
CA ASN A 134 -0.86 7.13 9.36
C ASN A 134 0.29 7.40 10.33
N SER A 135 0.14 7.02 11.59
CA SER A 135 1.22 7.08 12.58
C SER A 135 2.40 6.15 12.24
N MET A 136 2.09 5.01 11.62
CA MET A 136 3.08 4.04 11.16
C MET A 136 3.05 3.93 9.64
N PRO A 137 4.21 3.87 8.96
CA PRO A 137 4.28 3.61 7.54
C PRO A 137 3.99 2.14 7.22
N ASP A 138 3.59 1.86 5.97
CA ASP A 138 3.41 0.48 5.48
C ASP A 138 4.74 -0.22 5.20
N ALA A 139 5.78 0.55 4.86
CA ALA A 139 7.15 0.06 4.66
C ALA A 139 8.18 1.16 4.95
N ILE A 140 9.39 0.72 5.31
CA ILE A 140 10.55 1.56 5.56
C ILE A 140 11.72 1.02 4.74
N TYR A 141 12.35 1.86 3.93
CA TYR A 141 13.58 1.49 3.24
C TYR A 141 14.74 2.31 3.78
N VAL A 142 15.72 1.64 4.37
CA VAL A 142 16.93 2.24 4.89
C VAL A 142 18.03 2.08 3.84
N LYS A 143 18.48 3.20 3.29
CA LYS A 143 19.43 3.19 2.18
C LYS A 143 20.83 2.72 2.58
N ASP A 144 21.26 3.01 3.81
CA ASP A 144 22.61 2.73 4.28
C ASP A 144 22.89 1.21 4.37
N ASN A 145 21.88 0.41 4.70
CA ASN A 145 22.00 -1.06 4.76
C ASN A 145 21.25 -1.77 3.61
N ASP A 146 20.71 -1.00 2.66
CA ASP A 146 19.96 -1.50 1.49
C ASP A 146 18.86 -2.49 1.87
N THR A 147 18.07 -2.18 2.91
CA THR A 147 17.05 -3.09 3.44
C THR A 147 15.67 -2.47 3.42
N LEU A 148 14.68 -3.23 2.92
CA LEU A 148 13.26 -2.91 3.03
C LEU A 148 12.66 -3.62 4.22
N TYR A 149 11.99 -2.87 5.09
CA TYR A 149 11.26 -3.35 6.26
C TYR A 149 9.77 -3.16 6.08
N PHE A 150 8.96 -4.14 6.49
CA PHE A 150 7.49 -4.06 6.44
C PHE A 150 6.86 -5.08 7.39
N LYS A 151 5.60 -4.85 7.79
CA LYS A 151 4.85 -5.81 8.61
C LYS A 151 3.85 -6.65 7.80
N LYS A 152 3.32 -6.12 6.70
CA LYS A 152 2.31 -6.82 5.87
C LYS A 152 2.65 -6.70 4.38
N LEU A 153 2.92 -7.83 3.73
CA LEU A 153 3.23 -7.85 2.31
C LEU A 153 2.08 -7.28 1.46
N THR A 154 0.83 -7.58 1.82
CA THR A 154 -0.35 -7.09 1.11
C THR A 154 -0.50 -5.56 1.11
N SER A 155 -0.02 -4.89 2.15
CA SER A 155 -0.04 -3.42 2.23
C SER A 155 0.88 -2.77 1.20
N ILE A 156 2.01 -3.41 0.90
CA ILE A 156 3.08 -2.84 0.07
C ILE A 156 3.06 -3.29 -1.39
N THR A 157 2.20 -4.24 -1.78
CA THR A 157 2.09 -4.72 -3.17
C THR A 157 1.69 -3.63 -4.17
N THR A 158 0.96 -2.61 -3.72
CA THR A 158 0.61 -1.46 -4.56
C THR A 158 1.80 -0.53 -4.76
N ILE A 159 2.69 -0.45 -3.77
CA ILE A 159 3.90 0.39 -3.78
C ILE A 159 4.97 -0.27 -4.63
N PHE A 160 5.31 -1.52 -4.32
CA PHE A 160 6.35 -2.31 -4.98
C PHE A 160 5.70 -3.35 -5.89
N LYS A 161 5.38 -2.93 -7.12
CA LYS A 161 4.70 -3.79 -8.10
C LYS A 161 5.58 -4.99 -8.47
N GLY A 162 5.07 -6.18 -8.24
CA GLY A 162 5.80 -7.43 -8.46
C GLY A 162 6.28 -8.12 -7.18
N ILE A 163 6.32 -7.43 -6.04
CA ILE A 163 6.71 -8.02 -4.74
C ILE A 163 5.80 -9.19 -4.32
N TYR A 164 4.58 -9.26 -4.87
CA TYR A 164 3.68 -10.42 -4.67
C TYR A 164 4.30 -11.75 -5.11
N LYS A 165 5.37 -11.73 -5.92
CA LYS A 165 6.12 -12.92 -6.30
C LYS A 165 6.76 -13.63 -5.11
N LEU A 166 6.97 -12.91 -4.01
CA LEU A 166 7.45 -13.47 -2.74
C LEU A 166 6.38 -14.26 -1.99
N TYR A 167 5.10 -14.08 -2.36
CA TYR A 167 4.02 -14.76 -1.69
C TYR A 167 3.98 -16.24 -2.06
N LYS A 168 3.56 -17.08 -1.11
CA LYS A 168 3.32 -18.51 -1.38
C LYS A 168 2.22 -18.67 -2.42
N GLU A 169 2.21 -19.81 -3.08
CA GLU A 169 1.12 -20.23 -3.94
C GLU A 169 0.09 -20.97 -3.07
N ALA A 170 -1.18 -20.68 -3.27
CA ALA A 170 -2.24 -21.47 -2.64
C ALA A 170 -2.10 -22.93 -3.06
N THR A 171 -2.26 -23.85 -2.09
CA THR A 171 -2.32 -25.30 -2.36
C THR A 171 -3.57 -25.62 -3.18
N GLN A 172 -3.71 -26.86 -3.60
CA GLN A 172 -4.91 -27.31 -4.30
C GLN A 172 -6.14 -27.15 -3.41
N GLU A 173 -6.04 -27.60 -2.15
CA GLU A 173 -7.10 -27.51 -1.15
C GLU A 173 -7.48 -26.05 -0.83
N GLU A 174 -6.49 -25.19 -0.61
CA GLU A 174 -6.73 -23.76 -0.40
C GLU A 174 -7.40 -23.10 -1.62
N THR A 175 -7.05 -23.56 -2.83
CA THR A 175 -7.65 -23.06 -4.07
C THR A 175 -9.11 -23.49 -4.17
N GLU A 176 -9.41 -24.75 -3.88
CA GLU A 176 -10.77 -25.30 -3.85
C GLU A 176 -11.63 -24.58 -2.82
N GLU A 177 -11.16 -24.44 -1.56
CA GLU A 177 -11.83 -23.69 -0.51
C GLU A 177 -12.13 -22.23 -0.91
N PHE A 178 -11.19 -21.57 -1.59
CA PHE A 178 -11.40 -20.22 -2.07
C PHE A 178 -12.48 -20.14 -3.13
N LEU A 179 -12.49 -21.08 -4.09
CA LEU A 179 -13.46 -21.11 -5.18
C LEU A 179 -14.87 -21.49 -4.72
N GLU A 180 -15.01 -22.18 -3.58
CA GLU A 180 -16.31 -22.55 -2.97
C GLU A 180 -17.00 -21.37 -2.25
N ASN A 181 -16.35 -20.20 -2.18
CA ASN A 181 -16.98 -19.05 -1.52
C ASN A 181 -18.20 -18.55 -2.29
N ASP A 182 -19.27 -18.24 -1.57
CA ASP A 182 -20.58 -17.80 -2.11
C ASP A 182 -20.53 -16.57 -3.02
N PHE A 183 -19.43 -15.81 -3.00
CA PHE A 183 -19.26 -14.61 -3.83
C PHE A 183 -18.55 -14.89 -5.16
N ILE A 184 -18.13 -16.15 -5.39
CA ILE A 184 -17.46 -16.55 -6.63
C ILE A 184 -18.47 -17.31 -7.49
N ASN A 185 -18.69 -16.82 -8.70
CA ASN A 185 -19.43 -17.52 -9.72
C ASN A 185 -18.44 -18.13 -10.71
N LEU A 186 -18.41 -19.45 -10.77
CA LEU A 186 -17.58 -20.17 -11.71
C LEU A 186 -18.42 -20.57 -12.94
N SER A 187 -17.79 -20.58 -14.12
CA SER A 187 -18.37 -21.25 -15.29
C SER A 187 -18.34 -22.76 -15.07
N ASP A 188 -19.30 -23.50 -15.67
CA ASP A 188 -19.51 -24.95 -15.46
C ASP A 188 -18.25 -25.80 -15.65
N ASP A 189 -17.30 -25.34 -16.51
CA ASP A 189 -16.07 -26.08 -16.82
C ASP A 189 -14.86 -25.56 -16.02
N TYR A 190 -15.01 -24.63 -15.07
CA TYR A 190 -13.89 -24.06 -14.34
C TYR A 190 -13.68 -24.76 -13.01
N SER A 191 -12.48 -25.24 -12.76
CA SER A 191 -12.09 -25.92 -11.52
C SER A 191 -10.77 -25.37 -10.98
N ALA A 192 -10.40 -25.78 -9.78
CA ALA A 192 -9.13 -25.40 -9.16
C ALA A 192 -7.91 -25.81 -10.01
N ASP A 193 -8.00 -26.88 -10.79
CA ASP A 193 -6.94 -27.32 -11.71
C ASP A 193 -6.68 -26.32 -12.84
N SER A 194 -7.70 -25.56 -13.21
CA SER A 194 -7.61 -24.51 -14.25
C SER A 194 -6.91 -23.25 -13.76
N VAL A 195 -6.68 -23.11 -12.45
CA VAL A 195 -6.12 -21.90 -11.85
C VAL A 195 -4.62 -21.79 -12.11
N LYS A 196 -4.23 -20.77 -12.88
CA LYS A 196 -2.83 -20.50 -13.20
C LYS A 196 -2.03 -20.13 -11.94
N LYS A 197 -0.74 -20.49 -11.93
CA LYS A 197 0.22 -20.19 -10.84
C LYS A 197 0.16 -18.76 -10.31
N ALA A 198 0.10 -17.75 -11.20
CA ALA A 198 0.01 -16.36 -10.79
C ALA A 198 -1.29 -16.03 -10.03
N ASN A 199 -2.39 -16.74 -10.34
CA ASN A 199 -3.66 -16.57 -9.65
C ASN A 199 -3.67 -17.30 -8.32
N ARG A 200 -2.99 -18.44 -8.17
CA ARG A 200 -2.83 -19.14 -6.89
C ARG A 200 -2.16 -18.25 -5.84
N LYS A 201 -1.15 -17.45 -6.22
CA LYS A 201 -0.57 -16.44 -5.31
C LYS A 201 -1.57 -15.36 -4.88
N ARG A 202 -2.44 -14.92 -5.80
CA ARG A 202 -3.51 -13.96 -5.49
C ARG A 202 -4.57 -14.56 -4.57
N ILE A 203 -4.88 -15.83 -4.76
CA ILE A 203 -5.79 -16.58 -3.90
C ILE A 203 -5.22 -16.67 -2.49
N ALA A 204 -3.96 -17.08 -2.31
CA ALA A 204 -3.32 -17.13 -1.00
C ALA A 204 -3.36 -15.77 -0.27
N MET A 205 -3.07 -14.66 -0.99
CA MET A 205 -3.19 -13.31 -0.44
C MET A 205 -4.63 -12.94 -0.05
N ALA A 206 -5.62 -13.34 -0.86
CA ALA A 206 -7.02 -13.08 -0.59
C ALA A 206 -7.51 -13.86 0.64
N MET A 207 -7.15 -15.13 0.75
CA MET A 207 -7.48 -15.97 1.89
C MET A 207 -6.90 -15.41 3.21
N GLU A 208 -5.62 -15.01 3.22
CA GLU A 208 -5.01 -14.36 4.38
C GLU A 208 -5.78 -13.10 4.78
N THR A 209 -6.19 -12.30 3.80
CA THR A 209 -6.95 -11.08 4.06
C THR A 209 -8.34 -11.41 4.61
N LEU A 210 -9.02 -12.42 4.06
CA LEU A 210 -10.35 -12.86 4.49
C LEU A 210 -10.34 -13.44 5.92
N GLN A 211 -9.28 -14.12 6.32
CA GLN A 211 -9.16 -14.67 7.68
C GLN A 211 -9.16 -13.59 8.77
N LYS A 212 -8.75 -12.36 8.45
CA LYS A 212 -8.70 -11.22 9.38
C LYS A 212 -10.05 -10.55 9.63
N PHE A 213 -11.05 -10.84 8.81
CA PHE A 213 -12.38 -10.25 8.93
C PHE A 213 -13.34 -11.13 9.74
N SER A 214 -14.11 -10.49 10.60
CA SER A 214 -15.26 -11.14 11.25
C SER A 214 -16.31 -11.59 10.21
N PRO A 215 -17.17 -12.54 10.52
CA PRO A 215 -18.25 -12.98 9.62
C PRO A 215 -19.14 -11.85 9.12
N LYS A 216 -19.37 -10.83 9.97
CA LYS A 216 -20.17 -9.64 9.63
C LYS A 216 -19.46 -8.76 8.59
N GLU A 217 -18.17 -8.55 8.74
CA GLU A 217 -17.35 -7.79 7.81
C GLU A 217 -17.21 -8.52 6.47
N LYS A 218 -16.97 -9.84 6.48
CA LYS A 218 -16.98 -10.67 5.27
C LYS A 218 -18.27 -10.52 4.49
N LYS A 219 -19.40 -10.63 5.16
CA LYS A 219 -20.73 -10.48 4.53
C LYS A 219 -20.94 -9.10 3.90
N SER A 220 -20.43 -8.05 4.53
CA SER A 220 -20.49 -6.68 4.01
C SER A 220 -19.61 -6.50 2.77
N ILE A 221 -18.38 -7.06 2.79
CA ILE A 221 -17.45 -7.01 1.66
C ILE A 221 -18.00 -7.80 0.48
N PHE A 222 -18.53 -8.99 0.71
CA PHE A 222 -19.11 -9.84 -0.35
C PHE A 222 -20.34 -9.19 -1.00
N ARG A 223 -21.18 -8.53 -0.21
CA ARG A 223 -22.29 -7.74 -0.73
C ARG A 223 -21.78 -6.61 -1.63
N TYR A 224 -20.75 -5.89 -1.22
CA TYR A 224 -20.11 -4.84 -2.01
C TYR A 224 -19.55 -5.39 -3.33
N ILE A 225 -18.85 -6.53 -3.29
CA ILE A 225 -18.29 -7.16 -4.49
C ILE A 225 -19.43 -7.55 -5.46
N ARG A 226 -20.53 -8.14 -4.98
CA ARG A 226 -21.70 -8.46 -5.82
C ARG A 226 -22.30 -7.22 -6.49
N GLU A 227 -22.52 -6.16 -5.70
CA GLU A 227 -23.19 -4.95 -6.20
C GLU A 227 -22.34 -4.18 -7.24
N TYR A 228 -21.00 -4.32 -7.23
CA TYR A 228 -20.11 -3.52 -8.07
C TYR A 228 -19.28 -4.32 -9.08
N CYS A 229 -19.28 -5.65 -9.01
CA CYS A 229 -18.55 -6.48 -9.98
C CYS A 229 -19.48 -7.16 -10.98
N GLU A 230 -20.79 -7.20 -10.76
CA GLU A 230 -21.75 -7.72 -11.73
C GLU A 230 -21.84 -6.86 -13.01
N ASP A 231 -21.47 -5.58 -12.93
CA ASP A 231 -21.44 -4.66 -14.08
C ASP A 231 -20.13 -4.75 -14.92
N LEU A 232 -19.24 -5.68 -14.62
CA LEU A 232 -17.93 -5.83 -15.30
C LEU A 232 -17.79 -7.12 -16.12
N VAL A 233 -18.90 -7.84 -16.36
CA VAL A 233 -18.96 -9.04 -17.22
C VAL A 233 -19.62 -8.73 -18.55
#